data_2e759b243b5af37174ae8242a24e49e2
#
_entry.id   2e759b243b5af37174ae8242a24e49e2
#
_cell.length_a   1.000
_cell.length_b   1.000
_cell.length_c   1.000
_cell.angle_alpha   90.00
_cell.angle_beta   90.00
_cell.angle_gamma   90.00
#
_symmetry.space_group_name_H-M   'P 1'
#
loop_
_entity.id
_entity.type
_entity.pdbx_description
1 polymer ?
#
loop_
_entity_poly.entity_id
_entity_poly.type
_entity_poly.pdbx_seq_one_letter_code
_entity_poly.pdbx_strand_id
1 'polypeptide(L)'
;MAGFRLTTKVQVSGWRFLLRRVEHAIVRRDTRMFDDPLQFYSRAVTAGIVIAVLICLGAALLAYFKPLGKRGRDSLLVDRTTNQLYVVLPDSGQLRPVYNLTSARLILGNSNNPVAVKSEELDQMPKGQPLGIPGAPYATPVSSTPAQQWSLCDTVIQPESVAPTVDTSVLITALALDGSVGPMRPEQGMLVSYEGQDWLVTDNGRHAIDLADRAVTSAVGIPVTARTAPMSEGLFNALPDAGPWRLPAIPAAGAPNSIGLPPELVIGTVFTTVTDDDEQHHVVLPNGVAKVNDTTAAALRATNSYGLISPPSMEPSAVARVPERVYDSPLPDTPMDMLSREEIPALCWSWQREPGDQAPKTTVIAGRHLPLPASQMNTGIKQITGDATVHISGGQYIQLQSPDPRFGENLYYIDPQGVRYGLPDQDTAAKLGLAAPATAPWQVVSLLVDGPVLSQGAALVEHDTLPSNPNPRRVGGDDAAPVGASSGGGG
;
A
#
# COMPACT_ATOMS: atom_id res chain seq x y z
N MET A 1 -8.50 -13.22 -101.69
CA MET A 1 -9.08 -13.27 -100.38
C MET A 1 -8.22 -14.24 -99.47
N ALA A 2 -7.41 -13.71 -98.59
CA ALA A 2 -6.57 -14.54 -97.69
C ALA A 2 -7.40 -14.93 -96.50
N GLY A 3 -7.72 -16.26 -96.40
CA GLY A 3 -8.51 -16.81 -95.31
C GLY A 3 -7.77 -16.68 -93.97
N PHE A 4 -8.43 -16.08 -92.95
CA PHE A 4 -7.97 -16.08 -91.55
C PHE A 4 -7.81 -17.53 -91.03
N ARG A 5 -6.56 -18.00 -90.89
CA ARG A 5 -6.31 -19.29 -90.24
C ARG A 5 -6.44 -19.08 -88.75
N LEU A 6 -7.52 -19.59 -88.15
CA LEU A 6 -7.73 -19.67 -86.72
C LEU A 6 -6.67 -20.60 -86.14
N THR A 7 -5.80 -20.03 -85.31
CA THR A 7 -4.79 -20.77 -84.55
C THR A 7 -5.50 -21.74 -83.54
N THR A 8 -5.17 -23.01 -83.57
CA THR A 8 -5.74 -24.01 -82.65
C THR A 8 -5.08 -23.89 -81.26
N LYS A 9 -5.83 -24.28 -80.20
CA LYS A 9 -5.30 -24.28 -78.81
C LYS A 9 -3.96 -25.05 -78.70
N VAL A 10 -3.75 -26.08 -79.52
CA VAL A 10 -2.51 -26.88 -79.58
C VAL A 10 -1.35 -26.05 -80.14
N GLN A 11 -1.57 -25.27 -81.19
CA GLN A 11 -0.53 -24.39 -81.77
C GLN A 11 -0.12 -23.28 -80.79
N VAL A 12 -1.08 -22.67 -80.04
CA VAL A 12 -0.78 -21.70 -79.00
C VAL A 12 -0.04 -22.34 -77.87
N SER A 13 -0.39 -23.58 -77.46
CA SER A 13 0.30 -24.32 -76.42
C SER A 13 1.72 -24.72 -76.85
N GLY A 14 1.92 -25.15 -78.07
CA GLY A 14 3.23 -25.45 -78.64
C GLY A 14 4.14 -24.25 -78.74
N TRP A 15 3.59 -23.11 -79.16
CA TRP A 15 4.33 -21.81 -79.22
C TRP A 15 4.74 -21.36 -77.79
N ARG A 16 3.86 -21.44 -76.79
CA ARG A 16 4.18 -21.13 -75.41
C ARG A 16 5.24 -22.06 -74.83
N PHE A 17 5.23 -23.32 -75.18
CA PHE A 17 6.25 -24.27 -74.77
C PHE A 17 7.61 -23.89 -75.36
N LEU A 18 7.69 -23.55 -76.67
CA LEU A 18 8.94 -23.13 -77.32
C LEU A 18 9.49 -21.85 -76.71
N LEU A 19 8.65 -20.83 -76.44
CA LEU A 19 9.07 -19.61 -75.76
C LEU A 19 9.65 -19.89 -74.38
N ARG A 20 9.02 -20.70 -73.59
CA ARG A 20 9.53 -21.11 -72.27
C ARG A 20 10.85 -21.89 -72.37
N ARG A 21 11.01 -22.71 -73.40
CA ARG A 21 12.28 -23.43 -73.60
C ARG A 21 13.44 -22.49 -73.96
N VAL A 22 13.16 -21.45 -74.73
CA VAL A 22 14.15 -20.40 -75.04
C VAL A 22 14.48 -19.60 -73.81
N GLU A 23 13.47 -19.18 -73.03
CA GLU A 23 13.63 -18.45 -71.76
C GLU A 23 14.46 -19.25 -70.73
N HIS A 24 14.22 -20.55 -70.59
CA HIS A 24 15.00 -21.46 -69.79
C HIS A 24 16.44 -21.63 -70.29
N ALA A 25 16.63 -21.71 -71.59
CA ALA A 25 17.97 -21.86 -72.19
C ALA A 25 18.80 -20.58 -71.96
N ILE A 26 18.20 -19.40 -72.01
CA ILE A 26 18.86 -18.11 -71.77
C ILE A 26 19.25 -17.99 -70.30
N VAL A 27 18.34 -18.29 -69.37
CA VAL A 27 18.54 -18.08 -67.91
C VAL A 27 19.50 -19.12 -67.31
N ARG A 28 19.42 -20.40 -67.75
CA ARG A 28 20.20 -21.51 -67.15
C ARG A 28 21.36 -21.99 -68.03
N ARG A 29 21.49 -21.52 -69.26
CA ARG A 29 22.45 -21.99 -70.27
C ARG A 29 22.38 -23.51 -70.52
N ASP A 30 21.21 -24.11 -70.27
CA ASP A 30 20.96 -25.53 -70.48
C ASP A 30 19.59 -25.70 -71.21
N THR A 31 19.61 -26.56 -72.22
CA THR A 31 18.43 -26.85 -73.09
C THR A 31 17.63 -28.06 -72.64
N ARG A 32 18.06 -28.74 -71.59
CA ARG A 32 17.35 -29.93 -71.06
C ARG A 32 16.28 -29.51 -70.05
N MET A 33 15.00 -29.71 -70.39
CA MET A 33 13.86 -29.45 -69.51
C MET A 33 13.44 -30.76 -68.80
N PHE A 34 14.10 -31.13 -67.70
CA PHE A 34 13.67 -32.24 -66.86
C PHE A 34 12.63 -31.81 -65.82
N ASP A 35 12.68 -30.53 -65.35
CA ASP A 35 11.69 -29.89 -64.46
C ASP A 35 11.53 -28.44 -64.83
N ASP A 36 10.30 -27.86 -64.78
CA ASP A 36 10.02 -26.47 -65.00
C ASP A 36 9.84 -25.71 -63.65
N PRO A 37 10.92 -25.27 -63.01
CA PRO A 37 10.83 -24.53 -61.76
C PRO A 37 10.17 -23.15 -61.94
N LEU A 38 10.18 -22.58 -63.15
CA LEU A 38 9.50 -21.32 -63.44
C LEU A 38 7.98 -21.41 -63.35
N GLN A 39 7.42 -22.58 -63.61
CA GLN A 39 5.99 -22.84 -63.45
C GLN A 39 5.57 -22.83 -62.00
N PHE A 40 6.41 -23.31 -61.11
CA PHE A 40 6.20 -23.27 -59.65
C PHE A 40 6.24 -21.84 -59.14
N TYR A 41 7.26 -21.03 -59.51
CA TYR A 41 7.39 -19.66 -59.12
C TYR A 41 6.25 -18.80 -59.69
N SER A 42 5.83 -18.96 -60.93
CA SER A 42 4.73 -18.21 -61.49
C SER A 42 3.38 -18.53 -60.81
N ARG A 43 3.16 -19.81 -60.42
CA ARG A 43 1.98 -20.18 -59.64
C ARG A 43 2.02 -19.61 -58.22
N ALA A 44 3.20 -19.60 -57.57
CA ALA A 44 3.38 -19.00 -56.27
C ALA A 44 3.14 -17.50 -56.31
N VAL A 45 3.68 -16.78 -57.30
CA VAL A 45 3.46 -15.35 -57.48
C VAL A 45 1.99 -15.04 -57.77
N THR A 46 1.32 -15.79 -58.65
CA THR A 46 -0.11 -15.59 -58.94
C THR A 46 -0.97 -15.86 -57.69
N ALA A 47 -0.66 -16.92 -56.94
CA ALA A 47 -1.35 -17.21 -55.68
C ALA A 47 -1.14 -16.08 -54.66
N GLY A 48 0.09 -15.57 -54.54
CA GLY A 48 0.42 -14.41 -53.66
C GLY A 48 -0.35 -13.16 -54.07
N ILE A 49 -0.45 -12.83 -55.35
CA ILE A 49 -1.24 -11.67 -55.84
C ILE A 49 -2.73 -11.87 -55.52
N VAL A 50 -3.28 -13.06 -55.77
CA VAL A 50 -4.69 -13.34 -55.44
C VAL A 50 -4.97 -13.14 -53.93
N ILE A 51 -4.10 -13.68 -53.07
CA ILE A 51 -4.22 -13.54 -51.61
C ILE A 51 -4.12 -12.05 -51.22
N ALA A 52 -3.16 -11.28 -51.78
CA ALA A 52 -3.02 -9.89 -51.52
C ALA A 52 -4.27 -9.08 -51.92
N VAL A 53 -4.84 -9.39 -53.10
CA VAL A 53 -6.10 -8.73 -53.58
C VAL A 53 -7.27 -9.10 -52.67
N LEU A 54 -7.39 -10.35 -52.21
CA LEU A 54 -8.44 -10.75 -51.27
C LEU A 54 -8.30 -10.06 -49.90
N ILE A 55 -7.07 -9.89 -49.40
CA ILE A 55 -6.80 -9.14 -48.17
C ILE A 55 -7.17 -7.66 -48.37
N CYS A 56 -6.77 -7.05 -49.47
CA CYS A 56 -7.13 -5.65 -49.79
C CYS A 56 -8.65 -5.46 -49.95
N LEU A 57 -9.34 -6.37 -50.62
CA LEU A 57 -10.80 -6.33 -50.72
C LEU A 57 -11.48 -6.52 -49.36
N GLY A 58 -10.99 -7.46 -48.56
CA GLY A 58 -11.47 -7.66 -47.16
C GLY A 58 -11.27 -6.41 -46.31
N ALA A 59 -10.10 -5.77 -46.38
CA ALA A 59 -9.81 -4.52 -45.68
C ALA A 59 -10.68 -3.35 -46.19
N ALA A 60 -10.92 -3.24 -47.52
CA ALA A 60 -11.80 -2.23 -48.09
C ALA A 60 -13.27 -2.44 -47.69
N LEU A 61 -13.75 -3.68 -47.65
CA LEU A 61 -15.08 -4.00 -47.14
C LEU A 61 -15.22 -3.68 -45.67
N LEU A 62 -14.23 -4.04 -44.84
CA LEU A 62 -14.19 -3.67 -43.41
C LEU A 62 -14.20 -2.16 -43.21
N ALA A 63 -13.41 -1.40 -43.98
CA ALA A 63 -13.38 0.08 -43.95
C ALA A 63 -14.72 0.68 -44.40
N TYR A 64 -15.43 0.06 -45.35
CA TYR A 64 -16.74 0.51 -45.78
C TYR A 64 -17.84 0.26 -44.74
N PHE A 65 -17.86 -0.93 -44.10
CA PHE A 65 -18.88 -1.26 -43.10
C PHE A 65 -18.59 -0.71 -41.70
N LYS A 66 -17.31 -0.48 -41.38
CA LYS A 66 -16.87 0.14 -40.11
C LYS A 66 -15.96 1.34 -40.41
N PRO A 67 -16.50 2.48 -40.86
CA PRO A 67 -15.69 3.65 -41.10
C PRO A 67 -15.05 4.14 -39.80
N LEU A 68 -13.73 4.10 -39.75
CA LEU A 68 -12.94 4.60 -38.65
C LEU A 68 -13.21 6.09 -38.40
N GLY A 69 -13.57 6.42 -37.13
CA GLY A 69 -13.79 7.83 -36.72
C GLY A 69 -15.22 8.31 -36.78
N LYS A 70 -16.21 7.43 -37.05
CA LYS A 70 -17.64 7.73 -36.86
C LYS A 70 -18.08 7.27 -35.47
N ARG A 71 -18.98 8.07 -34.88
CA ARG A 71 -19.53 7.82 -33.53
C ARG A 71 -20.23 6.46 -33.36
N GLY A 72 -20.95 6.00 -34.38
CA GLY A 72 -21.86 4.85 -34.24
C GLY A 72 -22.99 5.14 -33.25
N ARG A 73 -23.21 4.23 -32.28
CA ARG A 73 -24.15 4.37 -31.16
C ARG A 73 -23.48 4.60 -29.80
N ASP A 74 -22.18 4.90 -29.83
CA ASP A 74 -21.39 5.03 -28.60
C ASP A 74 -21.70 6.36 -27.90
N SER A 75 -21.75 6.30 -26.58
CA SER A 75 -22.03 7.47 -25.73
C SER A 75 -20.77 8.04 -25.09
N LEU A 76 -19.65 7.31 -25.07
CA LEU A 76 -18.36 7.73 -24.56
C LEU A 76 -17.39 7.94 -25.73
N LEU A 77 -17.02 9.18 -25.99
CA LEU A 77 -16.28 9.59 -27.15
C LEU A 77 -14.98 10.29 -26.76
N VAL A 78 -13.96 10.16 -27.59
CA VAL A 78 -12.73 10.95 -27.50
C VAL A 78 -12.43 11.60 -28.85
N ASP A 79 -12.17 12.89 -28.85
CA ASP A 79 -11.75 13.61 -30.03
C ASP A 79 -10.35 13.16 -30.45
N ARG A 80 -10.18 12.70 -31.68
CA ARG A 80 -8.90 12.20 -32.20
C ARG A 80 -7.83 13.29 -32.34
N THR A 81 -8.22 14.55 -32.40
CA THR A 81 -7.31 15.68 -32.58
C THR A 81 -6.87 16.28 -31.26
N THR A 82 -7.82 16.48 -30.35
CA THR A 82 -7.58 17.17 -29.07
C THR A 82 -7.41 16.22 -27.88
N ASN A 83 -7.77 14.93 -28.03
CA ASN A 83 -7.88 13.94 -26.96
C ASN A 83 -8.88 14.32 -25.84
N GLN A 84 -9.75 15.31 -26.08
CA GLN A 84 -10.80 15.69 -25.15
C GLN A 84 -11.85 14.58 -25.07
N LEU A 85 -12.21 14.21 -23.84
CA LEU A 85 -13.29 13.26 -23.56
C LEU A 85 -14.65 13.94 -23.61
N TYR A 86 -15.63 13.23 -24.16
CA TYR A 86 -17.02 13.66 -24.24
C TYR A 86 -17.95 12.52 -23.88
N VAL A 87 -19.06 12.86 -23.23
CA VAL A 87 -20.20 11.96 -23.04
C VAL A 87 -21.41 12.50 -23.80
N VAL A 88 -22.19 11.59 -24.35
CA VAL A 88 -23.50 11.91 -24.91
C VAL A 88 -24.56 11.48 -23.92
N LEU A 89 -25.27 12.45 -23.34
CA LEU A 89 -26.30 12.17 -22.36
C LEU A 89 -27.51 11.46 -23.04
N PRO A 90 -27.96 10.33 -22.51
CA PRO A 90 -29.07 9.55 -23.11
C PRO A 90 -30.35 10.38 -23.27
N ASP A 91 -30.68 11.22 -22.30
CA ASP A 91 -31.96 11.94 -22.20
C ASP A 91 -32.03 13.13 -23.16
N SER A 92 -30.94 13.87 -23.34
CA SER A 92 -30.90 15.11 -24.14
C SER A 92 -30.20 14.94 -25.48
N GLY A 93 -29.41 13.89 -25.65
CA GLY A 93 -28.54 13.71 -26.81
C GLY A 93 -27.43 14.75 -26.95
N GLN A 94 -27.22 15.59 -25.92
CA GLN A 94 -26.20 16.63 -25.92
C GLN A 94 -24.81 16.03 -25.69
N LEU A 95 -23.84 16.58 -26.43
CA LEU A 95 -22.42 16.30 -26.27
C LEU A 95 -21.86 17.17 -25.15
N ARG A 96 -21.35 16.53 -24.09
CA ARG A 96 -20.78 17.18 -22.90
C ARG A 96 -19.31 16.87 -22.75
N PRO A 97 -18.42 17.86 -22.71
CA PRO A 97 -17.03 17.62 -22.32
C PRO A 97 -16.96 17.05 -20.90
N VAL A 98 -16.03 16.13 -20.65
CA VAL A 98 -15.77 15.60 -19.29
C VAL A 98 -14.31 15.71 -18.92
N TYR A 99 -14.06 15.98 -17.64
CA TYR A 99 -12.69 16.22 -17.13
C TYR A 99 -11.82 14.96 -17.10
N ASN A 100 -12.43 13.79 -16.82
CA ASN A 100 -11.71 12.54 -16.67
C ASN A 100 -12.60 11.34 -17.05
N LEU A 101 -11.95 10.22 -17.34
CA LEU A 101 -12.63 8.98 -17.71
C LEU A 101 -13.46 8.41 -16.55
N THR A 102 -13.01 8.60 -15.31
CA THR A 102 -13.72 8.21 -14.10
C THR A 102 -15.11 8.84 -14.05
N SER A 103 -15.19 10.17 -14.23
CA SER A 103 -16.49 10.88 -14.29
C SER A 103 -17.35 10.41 -15.46
N ALA A 104 -16.74 10.20 -16.64
CA ALA A 104 -17.46 9.73 -17.81
C ALA A 104 -18.14 8.37 -17.58
N ARG A 105 -17.43 7.42 -16.94
CA ARG A 105 -17.95 6.10 -16.59
C ARG A 105 -19.08 6.18 -15.54
N LEU A 106 -18.94 7.05 -14.53
CA LEU A 106 -19.98 7.29 -13.53
C LEU A 106 -21.25 7.88 -14.14
N ILE A 107 -21.12 8.86 -15.06
CA ILE A 107 -22.25 9.47 -15.77
C ILE A 107 -22.99 8.43 -16.59
N LEU A 108 -22.27 7.62 -17.35
CA LEU A 108 -22.86 6.62 -18.26
C LEU A 108 -23.24 5.31 -17.57
N GLY A 109 -22.81 5.10 -16.34
CA GLY A 109 -23.12 3.90 -15.55
C GLY A 109 -22.47 2.61 -16.07
N ASN A 110 -21.35 2.72 -16.80
CA ASN A 110 -20.63 1.56 -17.33
C ASN A 110 -19.12 1.83 -17.46
N SER A 111 -18.33 0.75 -17.50
CA SER A 111 -16.85 0.78 -17.55
C SER A 111 -16.28 0.79 -18.99
N ASN A 112 -17.06 1.16 -19.99
CA ASN A 112 -16.65 1.15 -21.39
C ASN A 112 -15.43 2.06 -21.63
N ASN A 113 -14.71 1.75 -22.70
CA ASN A 113 -13.61 2.59 -23.19
C ASN A 113 -14.13 3.63 -24.21
N PRO A 114 -13.49 4.80 -24.28
CA PRO A 114 -13.88 5.84 -25.22
C PRO A 114 -13.62 5.43 -26.68
N VAL A 115 -14.53 5.81 -27.56
CA VAL A 115 -14.41 5.61 -29.01
C VAL A 115 -13.84 6.88 -29.64
N ALA A 116 -12.78 6.74 -30.43
CA ALA A 116 -12.13 7.86 -31.10
C ALA A 116 -12.94 8.34 -32.31
N VAL A 117 -13.39 9.59 -32.29
CA VAL A 117 -14.24 10.23 -33.28
C VAL A 117 -13.52 11.44 -33.85
N LYS A 118 -13.81 11.81 -35.09
CA LYS A 118 -13.28 13.02 -35.73
C LYS A 118 -13.95 14.27 -35.17
N SER A 119 -13.19 15.35 -35.06
CA SER A 119 -13.70 16.65 -34.57
C SER A 119 -14.91 17.17 -35.38
N GLU A 120 -14.91 16.95 -36.70
CA GLU A 120 -16.00 17.42 -37.59
C GLU A 120 -17.35 16.75 -37.26
N GLU A 121 -17.34 15.51 -36.75
CA GLU A 121 -18.57 14.83 -36.31
C GLU A 121 -19.05 15.34 -34.95
N LEU A 122 -18.12 15.67 -34.05
CA LEU A 122 -18.45 16.24 -32.72
C LEU A 122 -18.99 17.68 -32.88
N ASP A 123 -18.52 18.43 -33.83
CA ASP A 123 -18.95 19.81 -34.08
C ASP A 123 -20.40 19.93 -34.61
N GLN A 124 -20.95 18.85 -35.15
CA GLN A 124 -22.34 18.79 -35.61
C GLN A 124 -23.34 18.51 -34.47
N MET A 125 -22.87 18.18 -33.28
CA MET A 125 -23.74 17.84 -32.17
C MET A 125 -24.04 19.03 -31.24
N PRO A 126 -25.25 19.10 -30.66
CA PRO A 126 -25.54 20.11 -29.66
C PRO A 126 -24.64 19.95 -28.47
N LYS A 127 -23.89 21.01 -28.12
CA LYS A 127 -22.93 21.02 -27.02
C LYS A 127 -23.54 21.60 -25.74
N GLY A 128 -23.05 21.15 -24.58
CA GLY A 128 -23.41 21.68 -23.27
C GLY A 128 -22.17 21.93 -22.40
N GLN A 129 -22.40 22.38 -21.17
CA GLN A 129 -21.33 22.68 -20.22
C GLN A 129 -20.52 21.43 -19.84
N PRO A 130 -19.23 21.58 -19.47
CA PRO A 130 -18.41 20.49 -18.97
C PRO A 130 -19.00 19.84 -17.72
N LEU A 131 -18.86 18.53 -17.62
CA LEU A 131 -19.28 17.72 -16.48
C LEU A 131 -18.08 17.04 -15.82
N GLY A 132 -18.25 16.64 -14.59
CA GLY A 132 -17.29 15.76 -13.93
C GLY A 132 -16.90 16.18 -12.53
N ILE A 133 -16.10 15.36 -11.88
CA ILE A 133 -15.62 15.56 -10.52
C ILE A 133 -14.23 16.20 -10.60
N PRO A 134 -14.06 17.48 -10.23
CA PRO A 134 -12.75 18.10 -10.09
C PRO A 134 -11.88 17.33 -9.08
N GLY A 135 -10.62 17.07 -9.44
CA GLY A 135 -9.70 16.32 -8.56
C GLY A 135 -9.90 14.79 -8.55
N ALA A 136 -10.88 14.26 -9.27
CA ALA A 136 -10.97 12.81 -9.47
C ALA A 136 -9.82 12.28 -10.32
N PRO A 137 -9.39 11.01 -10.14
CA PRO A 137 -8.35 10.42 -10.95
C PRO A 137 -8.80 10.36 -12.42
N TYR A 138 -7.84 10.48 -13.35
CA TYR A 138 -8.19 10.39 -14.77
C TYR A 138 -8.91 9.09 -15.10
N ALA A 139 -8.42 7.99 -14.58
CA ALA A 139 -9.00 6.65 -14.68
C ALA A 139 -8.75 5.89 -13.37
N THR A 140 -9.40 4.75 -13.21
CA THR A 140 -9.28 3.89 -12.02
C THR A 140 -8.61 2.55 -12.36
N PRO A 141 -7.34 2.54 -12.82
CA PRO A 141 -6.62 1.29 -13.00
C PRO A 141 -6.35 0.64 -11.64
N VAL A 142 -6.55 -0.67 -11.56
CA VAL A 142 -6.26 -1.45 -10.36
C VAL A 142 -5.08 -2.38 -10.65
N SER A 143 -4.21 -2.55 -9.67
CA SER A 143 -3.12 -3.52 -9.74
C SER A 143 -3.68 -4.92 -9.98
N SER A 144 -3.02 -5.70 -10.83
CA SER A 144 -3.38 -7.11 -11.07
C SER A 144 -3.21 -7.98 -9.81
N THR A 145 -2.37 -7.52 -8.88
CA THR A 145 -2.17 -8.15 -7.57
C THR A 145 -2.62 -7.17 -6.50
N PRO A 146 -3.77 -7.40 -5.84
CA PRO A 146 -4.22 -6.56 -4.72
C PRO A 146 -3.17 -6.55 -3.60
N ALA A 147 -3.01 -5.40 -2.95
CA ALA A 147 -2.10 -5.29 -1.82
C ALA A 147 -2.66 -6.10 -0.63
N GLN A 148 -1.88 -7.05 -0.15
CA GLN A 148 -2.19 -7.87 1.03
C GLN A 148 -1.44 -7.39 2.27
N GLN A 149 -0.47 -6.50 2.08
CA GLN A 149 0.41 -5.98 3.12
C GLN A 149 0.41 -4.46 3.11
N TRP A 150 0.19 -3.90 4.29
CA TRP A 150 0.05 -2.48 4.57
C TRP A 150 0.95 -2.13 5.75
N SER A 151 1.82 -1.17 5.60
CA SER A 151 2.73 -0.83 6.67
C SER A 151 2.85 0.67 6.83
N LEU A 152 3.06 1.07 8.07
CA LEU A 152 3.31 2.44 8.46
C LEU A 152 4.67 2.48 9.16
N CYS A 153 5.57 3.30 8.66
CA CYS A 153 6.94 3.39 9.13
C CYS A 153 7.31 4.81 9.51
N ASP A 154 8.04 4.94 10.60
CA ASP A 154 8.73 6.17 10.98
C ASP A 154 10.23 5.98 10.84
N THR A 155 10.88 6.86 10.11
CA THR A 155 12.34 6.92 10.02
C THR A 155 12.84 8.17 10.71
N VAL A 156 13.70 8.02 11.72
CA VAL A 156 14.29 9.15 12.43
C VAL A 156 15.33 9.81 11.54
N ILE A 157 15.17 11.11 11.35
CA ILE A 157 16.10 11.97 10.60
C ILE A 157 17.01 12.68 11.60
N GLN A 158 18.32 12.64 11.33
CA GLN A 158 19.35 13.23 12.19
C GLN A 158 19.22 12.76 13.66
N PRO A 159 19.31 11.44 13.94
CA PRO A 159 19.10 10.90 15.28
C PRO A 159 20.09 11.44 16.33
N GLU A 160 21.28 11.92 15.90
CA GLU A 160 22.29 12.53 16.77
C GLU A 160 21.97 14.00 17.12
N SER A 161 20.95 14.59 16.50
CA SER A 161 20.53 15.97 16.77
C SER A 161 19.91 16.10 18.16
N VAL A 162 19.97 17.31 18.72
CA VAL A 162 19.25 17.68 19.97
C VAL A 162 17.73 17.57 19.77
N ALA A 163 17.25 17.80 18.56
CA ALA A 163 15.83 17.70 18.19
C ALA A 163 15.69 16.86 16.90
N PRO A 164 15.78 15.53 16.99
CA PRO A 164 15.56 14.67 15.84
C PRO A 164 14.11 14.78 15.35
N THR A 165 13.92 14.63 14.04
CA THR A 165 12.59 14.62 13.41
C THR A 165 12.28 13.25 12.85
N VAL A 166 11.01 12.96 12.55
CA VAL A 166 10.58 11.75 11.88
C VAL A 166 10.07 12.03 10.48
N ASP A 167 10.39 11.16 9.55
CA ASP A 167 9.74 11.06 8.24
C ASP A 167 8.85 9.82 8.24
N THR A 168 7.56 10.05 8.04
CA THR A 168 6.54 8.99 8.05
C THR A 168 6.34 8.45 6.64
N SER A 169 6.39 7.14 6.48
CA SER A 169 6.19 6.46 5.21
C SER A 169 5.05 5.45 5.29
N VAL A 170 4.16 5.51 4.30
CA VAL A 170 3.08 4.53 4.09
C VAL A 170 3.51 3.56 2.99
N LEU A 171 3.55 2.27 3.29
CA LEU A 171 3.96 1.22 2.35
C LEU A 171 2.76 0.34 2.00
N ILE A 172 2.31 0.42 0.75
CA ILE A 172 1.22 -0.39 0.18
C ILE A 172 1.83 -1.31 -0.87
N THR A 173 2.69 -2.19 -0.40
CA THR A 173 3.50 -3.09 -1.24
C THR A 173 4.03 -4.25 -0.39
N ALA A 174 4.49 -5.31 -1.03
CA ALA A 174 5.20 -6.38 -0.34
C ALA A 174 6.51 -5.87 0.28
N LEU A 175 6.77 -6.25 1.52
CA LEU A 175 7.99 -5.86 2.23
C LEU A 175 9.17 -6.72 1.79
N ALA A 176 10.34 -6.10 1.70
CA ALA A 176 11.61 -6.78 1.56
C ALA A 176 12.34 -6.77 2.93
N LEU A 177 12.40 -7.92 3.56
CA LEU A 177 13.10 -8.11 4.82
C LEU A 177 14.46 -8.75 4.56
N ASP A 178 15.48 -8.32 5.31
CA ASP A 178 16.84 -8.84 5.20
C ASP A 178 17.54 -8.88 6.58
N GLY A 179 18.84 -9.08 6.63
CA GLY A 179 19.58 -9.11 7.89
C GLY A 179 19.67 -7.75 8.61
N SER A 180 19.27 -6.64 7.98
CA SER A 180 19.33 -5.27 8.53
C SER A 180 17.96 -4.68 8.84
N VAL A 181 16.88 -5.28 8.37
CA VAL A 181 15.49 -4.91 8.65
C VAL A 181 14.62 -6.16 8.78
N GLY A 182 13.88 -6.27 9.87
CA GLY A 182 13.04 -7.44 10.13
C GLY A 182 12.12 -7.27 11.35
N PRO A 183 11.30 -8.29 11.64
CA PRO A 183 10.45 -8.31 12.82
C PRO A 183 11.25 -8.13 14.11
N MET A 184 10.75 -7.32 15.04
CA MET A 184 11.31 -7.23 16.37
C MET A 184 11.17 -8.59 17.09
N ARG A 185 12.22 -8.97 17.82
CA ARG A 185 12.20 -10.17 18.65
C ARG A 185 11.55 -9.85 20.00
N PRO A 186 10.95 -10.85 20.68
CA PRO A 186 10.28 -10.63 21.97
C PRO A 186 11.16 -9.98 23.05
N GLU A 187 12.49 -10.22 22.99
CA GLU A 187 13.46 -9.64 23.91
C GLU A 187 13.93 -8.22 23.51
N GLN A 188 13.49 -7.69 22.40
CA GLN A 188 13.92 -6.36 21.92
C GLN A 188 12.94 -5.26 22.31
N GLY A 189 13.49 -4.11 22.69
CA GLY A 189 12.74 -2.91 23.02
C GLY A 189 13.34 -1.67 22.38
N MET A 190 12.51 -0.68 22.07
CA MET A 190 12.93 0.59 21.49
C MET A 190 12.23 1.75 22.19
N LEU A 191 13.02 2.72 22.70
CA LEU A 191 12.47 3.89 23.38
C LEU A 191 12.06 4.96 22.39
N VAL A 192 10.84 5.45 22.55
CA VAL A 192 10.26 6.52 21.75
C VAL A 192 9.57 7.56 22.62
N SER A 193 9.33 8.75 22.10
CA SER A 193 8.55 9.80 22.76
C SER A 193 7.38 10.24 21.88
N TYR A 194 6.22 10.40 22.52
CA TYR A 194 5.03 10.93 21.87
C TYR A 194 4.30 11.84 22.85
N GLU A 195 3.94 13.05 22.42
CA GLU A 195 3.28 14.11 23.24
C GLU A 195 3.95 14.37 24.61
N GLY A 196 5.27 14.29 24.65
CA GLY A 196 6.06 14.55 25.87
C GLY A 196 6.06 13.41 26.88
N GLN A 197 5.53 12.24 26.51
CA GLN A 197 5.59 11.01 27.30
C GLN A 197 6.57 10.02 26.67
N ASP A 198 7.21 9.22 27.52
CA ASP A 198 8.12 8.16 27.10
C ASP A 198 7.38 6.83 26.98
N TRP A 199 7.70 6.11 25.92
CA TRP A 199 7.11 4.83 25.60
C TRP A 199 8.19 3.82 25.24
N LEU A 200 7.96 2.58 25.56
CA LEU A 200 8.75 1.46 25.07
C LEU A 200 7.94 0.67 24.05
N VAL A 201 8.48 0.53 22.84
CA VAL A 201 7.89 -0.31 21.79
C VAL A 201 8.58 -1.66 21.81
N THR A 202 7.78 -2.73 21.81
CA THR A 202 8.20 -4.13 21.71
C THR A 202 7.52 -4.80 20.52
N ASP A 203 7.71 -6.08 20.33
CA ASP A 203 7.07 -6.88 19.27
C ASP A 203 5.55 -6.95 19.38
N ASN A 204 5.00 -6.76 20.59
CA ASN A 204 3.55 -6.84 20.87
C ASN A 204 2.85 -5.48 20.96
N GLY A 205 3.58 -4.35 20.87
CA GLY A 205 3.01 -3.01 20.88
C GLY A 205 3.79 -1.99 21.69
N ARG A 206 3.09 -0.96 22.18
CA ARG A 206 3.67 0.13 22.98
C ARG A 206 3.30 0.01 24.44
N HIS A 207 4.26 0.32 25.31
CA HIS A 207 4.12 0.35 26.76
C HIS A 207 4.46 1.73 27.30
N ALA A 208 3.57 2.34 28.05
CA ALA A 208 3.91 3.56 28.77
C ALA A 208 4.97 3.25 29.84
N ILE A 209 6.03 4.05 29.90
CA ILE A 209 7.12 3.85 30.87
C ILE A 209 7.54 5.20 31.45
N ASP A 210 7.86 5.19 32.75
CA ASP A 210 8.44 6.34 33.43
C ASP A 210 9.97 6.16 33.54
N LEU A 211 10.74 6.92 32.77
CA LEU A 211 12.20 6.85 32.79
C LEU A 211 12.81 7.38 34.11
N ALA A 212 12.03 8.07 34.95
CA ALA A 212 12.45 8.46 36.31
C ALA A 212 12.33 7.31 37.31
N ASP A 213 11.49 6.30 37.05
CA ASP A 213 11.43 5.08 37.86
C ASP A 213 12.64 4.20 37.59
N ARG A 214 13.71 4.45 38.35
CA ARG A 214 14.99 3.76 38.20
C ARG A 214 14.91 2.28 38.60
N ALA A 215 13.97 1.90 39.46
CA ALA A 215 13.76 0.53 39.83
C ALA A 215 13.27 -0.32 38.67
N VAL A 216 12.26 0.16 37.95
CA VAL A 216 11.73 -0.50 36.76
C VAL A 216 12.72 -0.43 35.59
N THR A 217 13.21 0.76 35.24
CA THR A 217 14.08 0.95 34.09
C THR A 217 15.37 0.14 34.16
N SER A 218 15.99 0.07 35.35
CA SER A 218 17.19 -0.76 35.57
C SER A 218 16.91 -2.26 35.46
N ALA A 219 15.78 -2.70 36.01
CA ALA A 219 15.42 -4.11 36.00
C ALA A 219 15.11 -4.63 34.59
N VAL A 220 14.46 -3.80 33.76
CA VAL A 220 14.15 -4.16 32.36
C VAL A 220 15.28 -3.87 31.38
N GLY A 221 16.46 -3.43 31.85
CA GLY A 221 17.66 -3.28 31.04
C GLY A 221 17.77 -1.94 30.30
N ILE A 222 17.00 -0.91 30.70
CA ILE A 222 17.10 0.42 30.08
C ILE A 222 18.29 1.19 30.68
N PRO A 223 19.32 1.54 29.86
CA PRO A 223 20.47 2.29 30.35
C PRO A 223 20.09 3.70 30.84
N VAL A 224 20.85 4.21 31.82
CA VAL A 224 20.66 5.61 32.32
C VAL A 224 20.83 6.66 31.22
N THR A 225 21.68 6.33 30.23
CA THR A 225 22.01 7.21 29.09
C THR A 225 21.09 7.01 27.90
N ALA A 226 20.08 6.10 28.00
CA ALA A 226 19.15 5.84 26.92
C ALA A 226 18.41 7.14 26.53
N ARG A 227 18.29 7.35 25.23
CA ARG A 227 17.59 8.49 24.64
C ARG A 227 16.33 8.01 23.96
N THR A 228 15.27 8.81 24.07
CA THR A 228 14.05 8.62 23.30
C THR A 228 14.16 9.32 21.96
N ALA A 229 13.55 8.75 20.93
CA ALA A 229 13.39 9.40 19.64
C ALA A 229 11.90 9.69 19.39
N PRO A 230 11.56 10.79 18.69
CA PRO A 230 10.18 11.12 18.41
C PRO A 230 9.50 10.02 17.57
N MET A 231 8.18 9.89 17.74
CA MET A 231 7.31 9.01 16.97
C MET A 231 6.14 9.81 16.42
N SER A 232 5.70 9.50 15.21
CA SER A 232 4.52 10.16 14.60
C SER A 232 3.21 9.72 15.27
N GLU A 233 2.20 10.57 15.21
CA GLU A 233 0.84 10.24 15.64
C GLU A 233 0.31 8.99 14.92
N GLY A 234 0.58 8.88 13.62
CA GLY A 234 0.15 7.75 12.81
C GLY A 234 0.67 6.43 13.34
N LEU A 235 1.98 6.32 13.57
CA LEU A 235 2.61 5.10 14.08
C LEU A 235 2.17 4.82 15.53
N PHE A 236 2.07 5.86 16.35
CA PHE A 236 1.57 5.73 17.72
C PHE A 236 0.17 5.10 17.77
N ASN A 237 -0.74 5.59 16.94
CA ASN A 237 -2.12 5.09 16.88
C ASN A 237 -2.25 3.70 16.21
N ALA A 238 -1.29 3.33 15.37
CA ALA A 238 -1.26 2.01 14.73
C ALA A 238 -0.75 0.91 15.67
N LEU A 239 0.21 1.24 16.55
CA LEU A 239 0.75 0.28 17.51
C LEU A 239 -0.29 -0.06 18.58
N PRO A 240 -0.53 -1.36 18.89
CA PRO A 240 -1.39 -1.76 19.99
C PRO A 240 -0.91 -1.18 21.33
N ASP A 241 -1.84 -0.79 22.19
CA ASP A 241 -1.53 -0.43 23.57
C ASP A 241 -1.45 -1.72 24.40
N ALA A 242 -0.24 -2.10 24.79
CA ALA A 242 0.03 -3.31 25.57
C ALA A 242 0.12 -3.06 27.08
N GLY A 243 -0.30 -1.87 27.52
CA GLY A 243 -0.35 -1.46 28.92
C GLY A 243 0.97 -0.90 29.47
N PRO A 244 0.91 -0.22 30.62
CA PRO A 244 2.08 0.44 31.20
C PRO A 244 3.02 -0.54 31.91
N TRP A 245 4.33 -0.35 31.74
CA TRP A 245 5.35 -1.06 32.52
C TRP A 245 5.62 -0.32 33.81
N ARG A 246 4.90 -0.69 34.84
CA ARG A 246 5.06 -0.21 36.23
C ARG A 246 4.72 -1.33 37.19
N LEU A 247 5.37 -1.34 38.33
CA LEU A 247 5.04 -2.30 39.37
C LEU A 247 3.67 -1.99 39.99
N PRO A 248 2.77 -2.98 40.14
CA PRO A 248 1.56 -2.83 40.93
C PRO A 248 1.93 -2.58 42.41
N ALA A 249 1.20 -1.65 43.04
CA ALA A 249 1.43 -1.37 44.46
C ALA A 249 1.06 -2.57 45.35
N ILE A 250 1.97 -2.95 46.24
CA ILE A 250 1.72 -4.01 47.26
C ILE A 250 1.08 -3.35 48.47
N PRO A 251 -0.17 -3.70 48.84
CA PRO A 251 -0.81 -3.16 50.04
C PRO A 251 -0.05 -3.52 51.31
N ALA A 252 0.07 -2.59 52.25
CA ALA A 252 0.78 -2.74 53.50
C ALA A 252 2.26 -3.16 53.37
N ALA A 253 2.93 -2.78 52.28
CA ALA A 253 4.35 -3.06 52.09
C ALA A 253 5.19 -2.54 53.29
N GLY A 254 6.11 -3.33 53.76
CA GLY A 254 6.92 -3.09 54.97
C GLY A 254 6.27 -3.47 56.31
N ALA A 255 4.99 -3.82 56.31
CA ALA A 255 4.36 -4.36 57.53
C ALA A 255 4.79 -5.81 57.80
N PRO A 256 4.79 -6.25 59.07
CA PRO A 256 5.08 -7.64 59.41
C PRO A 256 4.15 -8.62 58.71
N ASN A 257 4.67 -9.73 58.25
CA ASN A 257 3.85 -10.78 57.67
C ASN A 257 3.03 -11.50 58.75
N SER A 258 1.85 -12.02 58.41
CA SER A 258 0.97 -12.82 59.26
C SER A 258 0.71 -14.21 58.70
N ILE A 259 1.53 -14.65 57.73
CA ILE A 259 1.32 -15.86 56.95
C ILE A 259 2.24 -17.02 57.38
N GLY A 260 2.94 -16.86 58.49
CA GLY A 260 3.80 -17.90 59.06
C GLY A 260 5.21 -17.99 58.48
N LEU A 261 5.65 -16.95 57.73
CA LEU A 261 7.04 -16.81 57.31
C LEU A 261 7.90 -16.17 58.39
N PRO A 262 9.24 -16.30 58.32
CA PRO A 262 10.17 -15.63 59.23
C PRO A 262 9.87 -14.13 59.34
N PRO A 263 10.01 -13.52 60.55
CA PRO A 263 9.62 -12.11 60.78
C PRO A 263 10.43 -11.09 59.99
N GLU A 264 11.62 -11.43 59.54
CA GLU A 264 12.46 -10.61 58.64
C GLU A 264 11.88 -10.47 57.22
N LEU A 265 11.00 -11.39 56.83
CA LEU A 265 10.29 -11.34 55.54
C LEU A 265 9.01 -10.52 55.69
N VAL A 266 9.13 -9.20 55.70
CA VAL A 266 7.98 -8.29 55.72
C VAL A 266 7.22 -8.31 54.41
N ILE A 267 5.98 -7.80 54.36
CA ILE A 267 5.18 -7.68 53.15
C ILE A 267 5.96 -6.84 52.11
N GLY A 268 6.08 -7.33 50.89
CA GLY A 268 6.85 -6.73 49.79
C GLY A 268 8.28 -7.30 49.68
N THR A 269 8.76 -8.08 50.64
CA THR A 269 10.09 -8.69 50.55
C THR A 269 10.15 -9.74 49.46
N VAL A 270 11.21 -9.71 48.66
CA VAL A 270 11.56 -10.74 47.69
C VAL A 270 12.49 -11.77 48.33
N PHE A 271 12.19 -13.05 48.17
CA PHE A 271 13.00 -14.19 48.60
C PHE A 271 13.09 -15.24 47.47
N THR A 272 13.99 -16.21 47.61
CA THR A 272 14.16 -17.28 46.62
C THR A 272 13.86 -18.64 47.21
N THR A 273 13.46 -19.56 46.35
CA THR A 273 13.49 -21.00 46.61
C THR A 273 14.39 -21.64 45.57
N VAL A 274 15.26 -22.53 46.02
CA VAL A 274 16.18 -23.27 45.17
C VAL A 274 15.75 -24.72 45.12
N THR A 275 15.53 -25.25 43.97
CA THR A 275 15.42 -26.69 43.69
C THR A 275 16.69 -27.14 42.98
N ASP A 276 16.86 -28.44 42.75
CA ASP A 276 18.13 -28.98 42.21
C ASP A 276 18.54 -28.34 40.84
N ASP A 277 17.58 -27.83 40.09
CA ASP A 277 17.79 -27.31 38.70
C ASP A 277 17.34 -25.85 38.50
N ASP A 278 16.67 -25.19 39.48
CA ASP A 278 16.07 -23.86 39.26
C ASP A 278 16.00 -22.99 40.49
N GLU A 279 16.26 -21.69 40.37
CA GLU A 279 16.05 -20.67 41.39
C GLU A 279 14.79 -19.87 41.07
N GLN A 280 13.79 -19.95 41.94
CA GLN A 280 12.50 -19.27 41.73
C GLN A 280 12.36 -18.10 42.72
N HIS A 281 12.07 -16.91 42.18
CA HIS A 281 11.79 -15.71 42.96
C HIS A 281 10.34 -15.68 43.45
N HIS A 282 10.16 -15.19 44.67
CA HIS A 282 8.86 -15.01 45.32
C HIS A 282 8.77 -13.64 45.96
N VAL A 283 7.58 -13.08 46.04
CA VAL A 283 7.29 -11.84 46.80
C VAL A 283 6.26 -12.14 47.90
N VAL A 284 6.48 -11.56 49.08
CA VAL A 284 5.55 -11.68 50.22
C VAL A 284 4.38 -10.69 50.00
N LEU A 285 3.17 -11.21 50.02
CA LEU A 285 1.93 -10.45 49.95
C LEU A 285 1.18 -10.49 51.30
N PRO A 286 0.19 -9.61 51.57
CA PRO A 286 -0.52 -9.56 52.84
C PRO A 286 -1.15 -10.91 53.25
N ASN A 287 -1.54 -11.74 52.30
CA ASN A 287 -2.30 -12.96 52.51
C ASN A 287 -1.70 -14.21 51.81
N GLY A 288 -0.42 -14.16 51.47
CA GLY A 288 0.26 -15.28 50.82
C GLY A 288 1.58 -14.86 50.16
N VAL A 289 2.05 -15.69 49.24
CA VAL A 289 3.26 -15.44 48.44
C VAL A 289 2.92 -15.56 46.98
N ALA A 290 3.59 -14.78 46.13
CA ALA A 290 3.46 -14.89 44.68
C ALA A 290 4.82 -15.22 44.05
N LYS A 291 4.81 -16.09 43.04
CA LYS A 291 5.96 -16.27 42.17
C LYS A 291 6.10 -15.04 41.28
N VAL A 292 7.32 -14.60 41.06
CA VAL A 292 7.63 -13.46 40.15
C VAL A 292 8.83 -13.82 39.30
N ASN A 293 8.90 -13.22 38.12
CA ASN A 293 10.04 -13.35 37.21
C ASN A 293 11.24 -12.52 37.71
N ASP A 294 12.38 -12.70 37.06
CA ASP A 294 13.67 -12.09 37.46
C ASP A 294 13.62 -10.58 37.43
N THR A 295 13.03 -9.97 36.35
CA THR A 295 12.92 -8.54 36.22
C THR A 295 12.00 -7.91 37.27
N THR A 296 10.88 -8.57 37.57
CA THR A 296 9.97 -8.13 38.65
C THR A 296 10.64 -8.22 40.00
N ALA A 297 11.36 -9.32 40.29
CA ALA A 297 12.12 -9.48 41.51
C ALA A 297 13.19 -8.39 41.67
N ALA A 298 13.95 -8.13 40.61
CA ALA A 298 14.96 -7.06 40.55
C ALA A 298 14.34 -5.67 40.78
N ALA A 299 13.22 -5.36 40.14
CA ALA A 299 12.53 -4.08 40.26
C ALA A 299 11.94 -3.87 41.67
N LEU A 300 11.30 -4.88 42.25
CA LEU A 300 10.79 -4.84 43.63
C LEU A 300 11.90 -4.58 44.64
N ARG A 301 13.04 -5.28 44.51
CA ARG A 301 14.21 -5.07 45.37
C ARG A 301 14.85 -3.70 45.19
N ALA A 302 14.91 -3.19 43.93
CA ALA A 302 15.42 -1.84 43.66
C ALA A 302 14.50 -0.77 44.23
N THR A 303 13.19 -1.03 44.29
CA THR A 303 12.23 -0.14 44.95
C THR A 303 12.42 -0.12 46.46
N ASN A 304 12.49 -1.31 47.12
CA ASN A 304 12.78 -1.43 48.53
C ASN A 304 13.26 -2.84 48.85
N SER A 305 14.47 -2.99 49.38
CA SER A 305 15.03 -4.25 49.83
C SER A 305 14.72 -4.59 51.29
N TYR A 306 14.07 -3.68 52.01
CA TYR A 306 13.76 -3.79 53.44
C TYR A 306 15.00 -4.10 54.30
N GLY A 307 16.16 -3.59 53.90
CA GLY A 307 17.44 -3.79 54.56
C GLY A 307 18.15 -5.11 54.27
N LEU A 308 17.61 -5.93 53.40
CA LEU A 308 18.22 -7.20 52.98
C LEU A 308 19.22 -6.98 51.85
N ILE A 309 20.48 -7.40 52.05
CA ILE A 309 21.55 -7.25 51.05
C ILE A 309 21.29 -8.18 49.84
N SER A 310 20.83 -9.41 50.09
CA SER A 310 20.47 -10.37 49.06
C SER A 310 19.10 -10.99 49.35
N PRO A 311 18.39 -11.54 48.36
CA PRO A 311 17.17 -12.32 48.65
C PRO A 311 17.52 -13.49 49.55
N PRO A 312 16.82 -13.65 50.68
CA PRO A 312 17.01 -14.85 51.52
C PRO A 312 16.48 -16.07 50.76
N SER A 313 17.21 -17.20 50.92
CA SER A 313 16.76 -18.48 50.36
C SER A 313 15.91 -19.22 51.38
N MET A 314 14.80 -19.79 50.92
CA MET A 314 13.90 -20.59 51.74
C MET A 314 13.71 -21.99 51.16
N GLU A 315 13.49 -22.96 52.07
CA GLU A 315 13.14 -24.32 51.70
C GLU A 315 11.78 -24.34 50.96
N PRO A 316 11.68 -25.00 49.79
CA PRO A 316 10.41 -25.11 49.04
C PRO A 316 9.28 -25.70 49.90
N SER A 317 9.57 -26.60 50.80
CA SER A 317 8.60 -27.22 51.73
C SER A 317 8.00 -26.25 52.74
N ALA A 318 8.70 -25.17 53.08
CA ALA A 318 8.20 -24.10 53.94
C ALA A 318 7.25 -23.18 53.19
N VAL A 319 7.60 -22.84 51.96
CA VAL A 319 6.76 -22.01 51.06
C VAL A 319 5.47 -22.71 50.65
N ALA A 320 5.52 -24.03 50.42
CA ALA A 320 4.34 -24.85 50.08
C ALA A 320 3.22 -24.85 51.13
N ARG A 321 3.52 -24.41 52.36
CA ARG A 321 2.54 -24.28 53.45
C ARG A 321 1.83 -22.95 53.49
N VAL A 322 2.33 -21.96 52.72
CA VAL A 322 1.78 -20.60 52.64
C VAL A 322 0.86 -20.51 51.41
N PRO A 323 -0.29 -19.81 51.51
CA PRO A 323 -1.17 -19.63 50.35
C PRO A 323 -0.45 -18.99 49.18
N GLU A 324 -0.53 -19.63 48.01
CA GLU A 324 -0.04 -19.03 46.75
C GLU A 324 -1.02 -17.97 46.28
N ARG A 325 -0.50 -16.85 45.79
CA ARG A 325 -1.22 -15.69 45.24
C ARG A 325 -0.63 -15.30 43.89
N VAL A 326 -1.30 -14.43 43.19
CA VAL A 326 -0.83 -13.84 41.94
C VAL A 326 -0.40 -12.40 42.18
N TYR A 327 0.78 -12.04 41.74
CA TYR A 327 1.24 -10.66 41.59
C TYR A 327 1.36 -10.40 40.10
N ASP A 328 0.38 -9.71 39.55
CA ASP A 328 0.25 -9.46 38.09
C ASP A 328 1.19 -8.32 37.66
N SER A 329 2.45 -8.67 37.44
CA SER A 329 3.48 -7.73 36.95
C SER A 329 3.50 -7.74 35.44
N PRO A 330 3.47 -6.55 34.78
CA PRO A 330 3.57 -6.46 33.34
C PRO A 330 5.00 -6.55 32.82
N LEU A 331 6.01 -6.67 33.69
CA LEU A 331 7.41 -6.67 33.29
C LEU A 331 7.79 -7.99 32.57
N PRO A 332 8.71 -7.93 31.59
CA PRO A 332 9.17 -9.12 30.88
C PRO A 332 9.95 -10.08 31.79
N ASP A 333 10.08 -11.33 31.38
CA ASP A 333 10.79 -12.35 32.17
C ASP A 333 12.28 -12.06 32.30
N THR A 334 12.88 -11.49 31.25
CA THR A 334 14.31 -11.15 31.20
C THR A 334 14.49 -9.69 30.77
N PRO A 335 15.64 -9.07 31.13
CA PRO A 335 15.96 -7.72 30.66
C PRO A 335 15.93 -7.63 29.14
N MET A 336 15.48 -6.47 28.62
CA MET A 336 15.34 -6.21 27.19
C MET A 336 16.68 -5.86 26.55
N ASP A 337 16.83 -6.29 25.28
CA ASP A 337 17.86 -5.81 24.36
C ASP A 337 17.40 -4.48 23.72
N MET A 338 17.97 -3.37 24.22
CA MET A 338 17.53 -2.03 23.83
C MET A 338 18.11 -1.62 22.49
N LEU A 339 17.24 -1.48 21.47
CA LEU A 339 17.59 -1.00 20.15
C LEU A 339 17.78 0.52 20.16
N SER A 340 18.93 0.98 19.67
CA SER A 340 19.22 2.41 19.49
C SER A 340 18.62 2.93 18.20
N ARG A 341 17.88 4.06 18.25
CA ARG A 341 17.37 4.75 17.05
C ARG A 341 18.48 5.38 16.20
N GLU A 342 19.69 5.51 16.73
CA GLU A 342 20.86 5.96 15.96
C GLU A 342 21.34 4.88 14.99
N GLU A 343 21.30 3.60 15.42
CA GLU A 343 21.69 2.45 14.59
C GLU A 343 20.53 1.86 13.81
N ILE A 344 19.33 1.91 14.37
CA ILE A 344 18.07 1.34 13.85
C ILE A 344 17.03 2.47 13.72
N PRO A 345 17.17 3.37 12.73
CA PRO A 345 16.31 4.54 12.61
C PRO A 345 14.89 4.24 12.14
N ALA A 346 14.64 3.12 11.48
CA ALA A 346 13.32 2.76 10.98
C ALA A 346 12.56 1.87 11.97
N LEU A 347 11.34 2.27 12.28
CA LEU A 347 10.37 1.51 13.09
C LEU A 347 9.06 1.46 12.32
N CYS A 348 8.51 0.26 12.12
CA CYS A 348 7.29 0.06 11.34
C CYS A 348 6.29 -0.79 12.11
N TRP A 349 5.02 -0.47 11.93
CA TRP A 349 3.91 -1.37 12.17
C TRP A 349 3.44 -1.93 10.83
N SER A 350 3.34 -3.24 10.69
CA SER A 350 2.89 -3.93 9.48
C SER A 350 1.65 -4.74 9.76
N TRP A 351 0.68 -4.63 8.85
CA TRP A 351 -0.54 -5.39 8.83
C TRP A 351 -0.59 -6.23 7.56
N GLN A 352 -0.88 -7.51 7.68
CA GLN A 352 -0.98 -8.44 6.56
C GLN A 352 -2.24 -9.27 6.68
N ARG A 353 -2.94 -9.47 5.57
CA ARG A 353 -4.06 -10.39 5.48
C ARG A 353 -4.06 -11.08 4.13
N GLU A 354 -3.93 -12.39 4.14
CA GLU A 354 -4.05 -13.21 2.94
C GLU A 354 -5.49 -13.65 2.70
N PRO A 355 -5.87 -13.96 1.44
CA PRO A 355 -7.19 -14.50 1.14
C PRO A 355 -7.45 -15.79 1.93
N GLY A 356 -8.50 -15.78 2.75
CA GLY A 356 -8.87 -16.92 3.60
C GLY A 356 -8.48 -16.79 5.07
N ASP A 357 -7.65 -15.81 5.43
CA ASP A 357 -7.32 -15.55 6.83
C ASP A 357 -8.53 -15.08 7.61
N GLN A 358 -8.75 -15.66 8.81
CA GLN A 358 -9.83 -15.25 9.71
C GLN A 358 -9.54 -13.88 10.35
N ALA A 359 -8.28 -13.61 10.68
CA ALA A 359 -7.83 -12.35 11.27
C ALA A 359 -6.53 -11.87 10.60
N PRO A 360 -6.29 -10.55 10.57
CA PRO A 360 -5.04 -10.03 10.08
C PRO A 360 -3.89 -10.37 11.03
N LYS A 361 -2.70 -10.51 10.50
CA LYS A 361 -1.45 -10.61 11.24
C LYS A 361 -0.81 -9.24 11.33
N THR A 362 -0.50 -8.79 12.55
CA THR A 362 0.27 -7.56 12.77
C THR A 362 1.69 -7.90 13.23
N THR A 363 2.65 -7.08 12.86
CA THR A 363 4.06 -7.28 13.19
C THR A 363 4.73 -5.93 13.35
N VAL A 364 5.51 -5.78 14.44
CA VAL A 364 6.40 -4.62 14.60
C VAL A 364 7.75 -4.96 13.98
N ILE A 365 8.24 -4.05 13.12
CA ILE A 365 9.46 -4.24 12.35
C ILE A 365 10.42 -3.11 12.69
N ALA A 366 11.70 -3.44 12.92
CA ALA A 366 12.74 -2.46 13.12
C ALA A 366 13.91 -2.70 12.17
N GLY A 367 14.59 -1.63 11.75
CA GLY A 367 15.69 -1.79 10.81
C GLY A 367 16.48 -0.53 10.55
N ARG A 368 17.58 -0.71 9.79
CA ARG A 368 18.47 0.39 9.38
C ARG A 368 17.89 1.23 8.24
N HIS A 369 16.91 0.70 7.54
CA HIS A 369 16.21 1.35 6.41
C HIS A 369 14.76 0.86 6.35
N LEU A 370 13.96 1.47 5.48
CA LEU A 370 12.61 1.00 5.20
C LEU A 370 12.64 -0.42 4.61
N PRO A 371 11.68 -1.29 4.97
CA PRO A 371 11.58 -2.66 4.47
C PRO A 371 11.07 -2.70 3.02
N LEU A 372 11.78 -2.03 2.11
CA LEU A 372 11.44 -1.91 0.70
C LEU A 372 12.50 -2.56 -0.19
N PRO A 373 12.11 -3.15 -1.32
CA PRO A 373 13.07 -3.55 -2.35
C PRO A 373 13.91 -2.34 -2.79
N ALA A 374 15.19 -2.55 -3.09
CA ALA A 374 16.09 -1.48 -3.51
C ALA A 374 15.56 -0.66 -4.71
N SER A 375 14.81 -1.29 -5.62
CA SER A 375 14.16 -0.64 -6.76
C SER A 375 13.02 0.32 -6.36
N GLN A 376 12.47 0.20 -5.17
CA GLN A 376 11.33 1.00 -4.70
C GLN A 376 11.72 2.06 -3.66
N MET A 377 12.92 2.06 -3.14
CA MET A 377 13.36 3.02 -2.11
C MET A 377 13.20 4.49 -2.54
N ASN A 378 13.43 4.77 -3.82
CA ASN A 378 13.37 6.14 -4.38
C ASN A 378 12.08 6.42 -5.17
N THR A 379 11.07 5.54 -5.09
CA THR A 379 9.81 5.70 -5.83
C THR A 379 8.68 6.27 -4.98
N GLY A 380 8.94 6.58 -3.72
CA GLY A 380 7.95 7.17 -2.82
C GLY A 380 7.49 8.55 -3.28
N ILE A 381 6.20 8.81 -3.14
CA ILE A 381 5.59 10.09 -3.47
C ILE A 381 5.32 10.85 -2.17
N LYS A 382 6.05 11.93 -1.94
CA LYS A 382 5.80 12.84 -0.81
C LYS A 382 4.51 13.60 -1.06
N GLN A 383 3.53 13.44 -0.21
CA GLN A 383 2.26 14.15 -0.30
C GLN A 383 2.43 15.64 -0.01
N ILE A 384 1.67 16.49 -0.73
CA ILE A 384 1.77 17.95 -0.59
C ILE A 384 0.96 18.45 0.60
N THR A 385 -0.22 17.87 0.80
CA THR A 385 -1.16 18.23 1.89
C THR A 385 -1.13 17.24 3.05
N GLY A 386 -0.43 16.11 2.90
CA GLY A 386 -0.18 15.11 3.92
C GLY A 386 1.29 15.09 4.33
N ASP A 387 1.56 14.53 5.50
CA ASP A 387 2.92 14.47 6.05
C ASP A 387 3.68 13.20 5.64
N ALA A 388 2.99 12.24 5.02
CA ALA A 388 3.56 10.95 4.68
C ALA A 388 4.17 10.89 3.27
N THR A 389 5.19 10.06 3.13
CA THR A 389 5.69 9.56 1.85
C THR A 389 5.01 8.23 1.52
N VAL A 390 4.33 8.13 0.38
CA VAL A 390 3.56 6.93 -0.01
C VAL A 390 4.32 6.09 -1.02
N HIS A 391 4.51 4.81 -0.72
CA HIS A 391 5.04 3.79 -1.61
C HIS A 391 3.92 2.81 -1.96
N ILE A 392 3.46 2.81 -3.19
CA ILE A 392 2.33 2.01 -3.64
C ILE A 392 2.63 1.31 -4.97
N SER A 393 2.25 0.05 -5.08
CA SER A 393 2.39 -0.75 -6.31
C SER A 393 1.10 -0.73 -7.14
N GLY A 394 0.81 0.43 -7.74
CA GLY A 394 -0.40 0.64 -8.56
C GLY A 394 -1.66 0.92 -7.76
N GLY A 395 -2.77 1.25 -8.47
CA GLY A 395 -4.04 1.58 -7.83
C GLY A 395 -4.63 0.39 -7.06
N GLN A 396 -5.35 0.67 -5.97
CA GLN A 396 -5.98 -0.34 -5.12
C GLN A 396 -7.47 -0.04 -4.94
N TYR A 397 -8.32 -1.06 -5.08
CA TYR A 397 -9.71 -1.01 -4.66
C TYR A 397 -9.84 -1.76 -3.35
N ILE A 398 -10.29 -1.07 -2.31
CA ILE A 398 -10.27 -1.59 -0.94
C ILE A 398 -11.60 -1.43 -0.22
N GLN A 399 -11.79 -2.30 0.75
CA GLN A 399 -12.80 -2.26 1.78
C GLN A 399 -12.11 -2.18 3.14
N LEU A 400 -12.47 -1.18 3.94
CA LEU A 400 -11.88 -1.04 5.26
C LEU A 400 -12.38 -2.14 6.18
N GLN A 401 -11.48 -2.73 6.92
CA GLN A 401 -11.83 -3.61 8.02
C GLN A 401 -12.22 -2.74 9.23
N SER A 402 -13.48 -2.82 9.65
CA SER A 402 -13.94 -2.22 10.91
C SER A 402 -13.80 -3.24 12.04
N PRO A 403 -13.23 -2.85 13.20
CA PRO A 403 -13.25 -3.68 14.41
C PRO A 403 -14.68 -3.92 14.92
N ASP A 404 -15.59 -3.00 14.65
CA ASP A 404 -17.01 -3.10 14.99
C ASP A 404 -17.85 -3.27 13.72
N PRO A 405 -18.45 -4.45 13.50
CA PRO A 405 -19.27 -4.75 12.32
C PRO A 405 -20.53 -3.89 12.18
N ARG A 406 -20.89 -3.11 13.21
CA ARG A 406 -22.01 -2.14 13.15
C ARG A 406 -21.64 -0.88 12.36
N PHE A 407 -20.37 -0.54 12.26
CA PHE A 407 -19.88 0.51 11.37
C PHE A 407 -19.68 -0.12 10.00
N GLY A 408 -20.51 0.28 9.03
CA GLY A 408 -20.41 -0.21 7.67
C GLY A 408 -18.99 -0.13 7.11
N GLU A 409 -18.62 -1.13 6.36
CA GLU A 409 -17.32 -1.22 5.71
C GLU A 409 -17.27 -0.22 4.56
N ASN A 410 -16.50 0.85 4.72
CA ASN A 410 -16.35 1.87 3.70
C ASN A 410 -15.48 1.38 2.55
N LEU A 411 -15.89 1.71 1.33
CA LEU A 411 -15.17 1.40 0.12
C LEU A 411 -14.34 2.59 -0.35
N TYR A 412 -13.10 2.33 -0.75
CA TYR A 412 -12.20 3.34 -1.31
C TYR A 412 -11.48 2.82 -2.55
N TYR A 413 -11.23 3.73 -3.46
CA TYR A 413 -10.20 3.57 -4.46
C TYR A 413 -8.99 4.42 -4.06
N ILE A 414 -7.80 3.82 -4.07
CA ILE A 414 -6.52 4.53 -3.84
C ILE A 414 -5.79 4.55 -5.17
N ASP A 415 -5.42 5.73 -5.63
CA ASP A 415 -4.71 5.89 -6.89
C ASP A 415 -3.20 5.60 -6.74
N PRO A 416 -2.46 5.48 -7.85
CA PRO A 416 -1.00 5.28 -7.80
C PRO A 416 -0.21 6.44 -7.18
N GLN A 417 -0.83 7.59 -6.91
CA GLN A 417 -0.25 8.74 -6.23
C GLN A 417 -0.50 8.70 -4.70
N GLY A 418 -1.26 7.70 -4.22
CA GLY A 418 -1.57 7.56 -2.81
C GLY A 418 -2.72 8.45 -2.33
N VAL A 419 -3.57 8.93 -3.24
CA VAL A 419 -4.80 9.66 -2.88
C VAL A 419 -5.95 8.65 -2.74
N ARG A 420 -6.71 8.72 -1.64
CA ARG A 420 -7.87 7.86 -1.39
C ARG A 420 -9.16 8.56 -1.83
N TYR A 421 -10.00 7.84 -2.55
CA TYR A 421 -11.29 8.31 -3.06
C TYR A 421 -12.42 7.44 -2.49
N GLY A 422 -13.35 8.03 -1.78
CA GLY A 422 -14.53 7.33 -1.25
C GLY A 422 -15.47 6.85 -2.37
N LEU A 423 -15.98 5.63 -2.22
CA LEU A 423 -17.00 5.04 -3.09
C LEU A 423 -18.26 4.80 -2.26
N PRO A 424 -19.45 5.30 -2.67
CA PRO A 424 -20.68 5.13 -1.91
C PRO A 424 -21.10 3.68 -1.74
N ASP A 425 -20.91 2.86 -2.80
CA ASP A 425 -21.40 1.49 -2.86
C ASP A 425 -20.66 0.65 -3.91
N GLN A 426 -20.93 -0.65 -3.90
CA GLN A 426 -20.35 -1.61 -4.86
C GLN A 426 -20.86 -1.42 -6.30
N ASP A 427 -22.09 -0.90 -6.48
CA ASP A 427 -22.63 -0.58 -7.81
C ASP A 427 -21.82 0.52 -8.48
N THR A 428 -21.46 1.56 -7.71
CA THR A 428 -20.55 2.62 -8.17
C THR A 428 -19.17 2.07 -8.53
N ALA A 429 -18.64 1.15 -7.72
CA ALA A 429 -17.37 0.49 -8.02
C ALA A 429 -17.44 -0.32 -9.33
N ALA A 430 -18.53 -1.08 -9.54
CA ALA A 430 -18.74 -1.85 -10.77
C ALA A 430 -18.80 -0.95 -12.03
N LYS A 431 -19.45 0.23 -11.94
CA LYS A 431 -19.47 1.23 -13.02
C LYS A 431 -18.08 1.73 -13.40
N LEU A 432 -17.16 1.75 -12.45
CA LEU A 432 -15.76 2.10 -12.68
C LEU A 432 -14.91 0.93 -13.19
N GLY A 433 -15.46 -0.29 -13.23
CA GLY A 433 -14.76 -1.50 -13.61
C GLY A 433 -13.95 -2.13 -12.48
N LEU A 434 -14.27 -1.79 -11.22
CA LEU A 434 -13.65 -2.35 -10.02
C LEU A 434 -14.39 -3.64 -9.62
N ALA A 435 -13.71 -4.77 -9.56
CA ALA A 435 -14.37 -6.07 -9.40
C ALA A 435 -14.58 -6.46 -7.94
N ALA A 436 -13.49 -6.62 -7.17
CA ALA A 436 -13.54 -7.04 -5.78
C ALA A 436 -12.58 -6.21 -4.93
N PRO A 437 -13.01 -5.70 -3.76
CA PRO A 437 -12.13 -4.95 -2.88
C PRO A 437 -11.18 -5.90 -2.13
N ALA A 438 -9.94 -5.44 -1.93
CA ALA A 438 -9.04 -6.01 -0.94
C ALA A 438 -9.34 -5.41 0.43
N THR A 439 -9.07 -6.15 1.51
CA THR A 439 -9.22 -5.61 2.87
C THR A 439 -8.01 -4.76 3.25
N ALA A 440 -8.25 -3.62 3.90
CA ALA A 440 -7.19 -2.70 4.32
C ALA A 440 -7.41 -2.17 5.75
N PRO A 441 -6.34 -1.87 6.52
CA PRO A 441 -6.43 -1.29 7.85
C PRO A 441 -6.65 0.22 7.80
N TRP A 442 -7.58 0.73 8.62
CA TRP A 442 -7.85 2.17 8.73
C TRP A 442 -6.63 2.97 9.17
N GLN A 443 -5.81 2.41 10.04
CA GLN A 443 -4.61 3.05 10.57
C GLN A 443 -3.65 3.55 9.47
N VAL A 444 -3.54 2.81 8.37
CA VAL A 444 -2.71 3.19 7.23
C VAL A 444 -3.49 4.09 6.27
N VAL A 445 -4.73 3.70 5.95
CA VAL A 445 -5.56 4.41 4.97
C VAL A 445 -5.91 5.84 5.44
N SER A 446 -6.04 6.07 6.76
CA SER A 446 -6.33 7.39 7.33
C SER A 446 -5.25 8.44 7.05
N LEU A 447 -4.01 8.02 6.82
CA LEU A 447 -2.87 8.92 6.55
C LEU A 447 -2.76 9.34 5.09
N LEU A 448 -3.52 8.71 4.19
CA LEU A 448 -3.55 9.08 2.79
C LEU A 448 -4.40 10.33 2.59
N VAL A 449 -4.00 11.18 1.65
CA VAL A 449 -4.75 12.39 1.31
C VAL A 449 -6.14 12.04 0.77
N ASP A 450 -7.16 12.77 1.25
CA ASP A 450 -8.53 12.63 0.78
C ASP A 450 -8.72 13.28 -0.60
N GLY A 451 -9.19 12.49 -1.55
CA GLY A 451 -9.78 12.94 -2.79
C GLY A 451 -11.30 13.12 -2.68
N PRO A 452 -11.95 13.65 -3.73
CA PRO A 452 -13.39 13.76 -3.78
C PRO A 452 -14.08 12.39 -3.81
N VAL A 453 -15.30 12.33 -3.30
CA VAL A 453 -16.13 11.11 -3.39
C VAL A 453 -16.52 10.86 -4.84
N LEU A 454 -16.26 9.63 -5.31
CA LEU A 454 -16.59 9.20 -6.68
C LEU A 454 -18.02 8.69 -6.73
N SER A 455 -18.96 9.58 -7.05
CA SER A 455 -20.37 9.24 -7.20
C SER A 455 -20.97 9.75 -8.51
N GLN A 456 -22.03 9.11 -8.98
CA GLN A 456 -22.74 9.55 -10.20
C GLN A 456 -23.31 10.96 -10.01
N GLY A 457 -23.84 11.29 -8.84
CA GLY A 457 -24.37 12.62 -8.54
C GLY A 457 -23.32 13.71 -8.62
N ALA A 458 -22.11 13.45 -8.08
CA ALA A 458 -20.99 14.38 -8.17
C ALA A 458 -20.45 14.51 -9.61
N ALA A 459 -20.50 13.43 -10.40
CA ALA A 459 -20.03 13.45 -11.79
C ALA A 459 -20.98 14.21 -12.75
N LEU A 460 -22.24 14.36 -12.41
CA LEU A 460 -23.26 15.08 -13.18
C LEU A 460 -23.29 16.60 -12.90
N VAL A 461 -22.40 17.09 -12.04
CA VAL A 461 -22.33 18.54 -11.76
C VAL A 461 -21.71 19.27 -12.94
N GLU A 462 -22.38 20.36 -13.37
CA GLU A 462 -21.91 21.25 -14.42
C GLU A 462 -20.90 22.26 -13.86
N HIS A 463 -19.88 22.57 -14.66
CA HIS A 463 -18.84 23.52 -14.30
C HIS A 463 -18.52 24.44 -15.46
N ASP A 464 -18.41 25.75 -15.21
CA ASP A 464 -17.87 26.67 -16.20
C ASP A 464 -16.34 26.62 -16.25
N THR A 465 -15.71 26.44 -15.08
CA THR A 465 -14.26 26.32 -14.90
C THR A 465 -13.93 25.32 -13.79
N LEU A 466 -12.69 24.78 -13.80
CA LEU A 466 -12.18 24.04 -12.65
C LEU A 466 -11.81 24.99 -11.50
N PRO A 467 -12.09 24.64 -10.24
CA PRO A 467 -11.63 25.41 -9.09
C PRO A 467 -10.09 25.47 -9.10
N SER A 468 -9.53 26.65 -8.76
CA SER A 468 -8.09 26.80 -8.58
C SER A 468 -7.62 26.00 -7.37
N ASN A 469 -6.40 25.44 -7.46
CA ASN A 469 -5.78 24.80 -6.28
C ASN A 469 -5.52 25.88 -5.21
N PRO A 470 -6.08 25.75 -3.99
CA PRO A 470 -5.86 26.73 -2.93
C PRO A 470 -4.40 26.79 -2.43
N ASN A 471 -3.65 25.68 -2.61
CA ASN A 471 -2.26 25.55 -2.17
C ASN A 471 -1.38 25.08 -3.35
N PRO A 472 -1.14 25.94 -4.36
CA PRO A 472 -0.33 25.56 -5.51
C PRO A 472 1.16 25.45 -5.11
N ARG A 473 1.80 24.32 -5.44
CA ARG A 473 3.25 24.15 -5.34
C ARG A 473 3.88 24.20 -6.72
N ARG A 474 4.92 25.00 -6.89
CA ARG A 474 5.68 25.06 -8.16
C ARG A 474 6.76 23.99 -8.21
N VAL A 475 6.90 23.32 -9.32
CA VAL A 475 8.02 22.42 -9.58
C VAL A 475 9.28 23.26 -9.83
N GLY A 476 10.37 22.98 -9.11
CA GLY A 476 11.66 23.66 -9.28
C GLY A 476 11.77 25.06 -8.67
N GLY A 477 10.84 25.47 -7.79
CA GLY A 477 10.97 26.67 -6.97
C GLY A 477 11.54 26.34 -5.58
N ASP A 478 12.44 27.17 -5.07
CA ASP A 478 12.79 27.17 -3.66
C ASP A 478 11.52 27.27 -2.81
N ASP A 479 11.51 26.69 -1.62
CA ASP A 479 10.37 26.61 -0.68
C ASP A 479 9.92 28.00 -0.16
N ALA A 480 9.72 28.96 -1.03
CA ALA A 480 9.40 30.33 -0.70
C ALA A 480 8.04 30.76 -1.27
N ALA A 481 7.14 30.99 -0.34
CA ALA A 481 5.92 31.79 -0.40
C ALA A 481 4.72 31.23 -1.22
N PRO A 482 3.50 31.28 -0.64
CA PRO A 482 2.27 30.97 -1.37
C PRO A 482 2.10 31.93 -2.55
N VAL A 483 1.89 31.34 -3.74
CA VAL A 483 1.55 32.11 -4.92
C VAL A 483 0.14 32.62 -4.78
N GLY A 484 0.00 33.91 -4.45
CA GLY A 484 -1.25 34.57 -4.66
C GLY A 484 -1.82 35.34 -3.48
N ALA A 485 -1.31 36.52 -3.29
CA ALA A 485 -2.15 37.66 -2.99
C ALA A 485 -1.68 38.80 -3.89
N SER A 486 -2.22 38.88 -5.10
CA SER A 486 -2.19 40.12 -5.84
C SER A 486 -3.00 41.10 -5.01
N SER A 487 -2.29 41.93 -4.23
CA SER A 487 -2.83 43.16 -3.68
C SER A 487 -3.43 43.94 -4.85
N GLY A 488 -4.75 43.97 -4.93
CA GLY A 488 -5.48 44.95 -5.70
C GLY A 488 -5.19 46.30 -5.07
N GLY A 489 -4.18 47.01 -5.58
CA GLY A 489 -3.97 48.42 -5.30
C GLY A 489 -5.08 49.20 -5.97
N GLY A 490 -5.99 49.74 -5.17
CA GLY A 490 -6.87 50.80 -5.59
C GLY A 490 -6.06 52.02 -5.86
N GLY A 491 -6.30 52.63 -6.98
CA GLY A 491 -6.02 54.01 -7.33
C GLY A 491 -7.32 54.68 -7.77
#